data_ba8c6c3955fdfb6e89f88814031fb290
#
_entry.id   ba8c6c3955fdfb6e89f88814031fb290
#
_cell.length_a   1.000
_cell.length_b   1.000
_cell.length_c   1.000
_cell.angle_alpha   90.00
_cell.angle_beta   90.00
_cell.angle_gamma   90.00
#
_symmetry.space_group_name_H-M   'P 1'
#
loop_
_entity.id
_entity.type
_entity.pdbx_description
1 polymer ?
#
loop_
_entity_poly.entity_id
_entity_poly.type
_entity_poly.pdbx_seq_one_letter_code
_entity_poly.pdbx_strand_id
1 'polypeptide(L)'
;MNIIKTEIPEVLIFEPRVFGDARGFFFESFSSKVFNEAVGRQVEFVQDNHSQSQKGVLRGLHYQLDPHAQGKLVRCVEGEVFDVAVDIRRSSPTFGKWVGAVLSAENKRQLWIPEGFAHGFMALSDTVQFVYKATNYYAPQSERSIIWNDPEIGIDWPALGDCALSLSEKNLQAHTLANAELYK
;
A
#
# COMPACT_ATOMS: atom_id res chain seq x y z
N MET A 1 8.90 9.88 -15.25
CA MET A 1 7.92 9.48 -14.22
C MET A 1 6.55 9.97 -14.67
N ASN A 2 5.60 9.06 -14.87
CA ASN A 2 4.20 9.39 -15.13
C ASN A 2 3.44 9.30 -13.79
N ILE A 3 2.57 10.28 -13.50
CA ILE A 3 1.78 10.33 -12.26
C ILE A 3 0.33 10.07 -12.63
N ILE A 4 -0.22 8.98 -12.14
CA ILE A 4 -1.60 8.56 -12.40
C ILE A 4 -2.42 8.85 -11.15
N LYS A 5 -3.46 9.66 -11.30
CA LYS A 5 -4.43 9.94 -10.22
C LYS A 5 -5.38 8.77 -10.07
N THR A 6 -5.72 8.45 -8.83
CA THR A 6 -6.76 7.48 -8.51
C THR A 6 -8.09 8.18 -8.23
N GLU A 7 -9.13 7.40 -7.90
CA GLU A 7 -10.43 7.95 -7.49
C GLU A 7 -10.37 8.69 -6.15
N ILE A 8 -9.33 8.43 -5.34
CA ILE A 8 -9.02 9.19 -4.12
C ILE A 8 -7.80 10.05 -4.43
N PRO A 9 -7.95 11.38 -4.58
CA PRO A 9 -6.91 12.26 -5.15
C PRO A 9 -5.57 12.26 -4.42
N GLU A 10 -5.55 11.92 -3.14
CA GLU A 10 -4.33 11.88 -2.33
C GLU A 10 -3.51 10.61 -2.56
N VAL A 11 -4.13 9.55 -3.08
CA VAL A 11 -3.46 8.28 -3.43
C VAL A 11 -3.02 8.33 -4.88
N LEU A 12 -1.72 8.19 -5.12
CA LEU A 12 -1.13 8.37 -6.45
C LEU A 12 -0.36 7.12 -6.88
N ILE A 13 -0.47 6.79 -8.17
CA ILE A 13 0.37 5.77 -8.80
C ILE A 13 1.52 6.46 -9.53
N PHE A 14 2.75 6.05 -9.20
CA PHE A 14 3.97 6.48 -9.86
C PHE A 14 4.42 5.40 -10.85
N GLU A 15 4.41 5.73 -12.13
CA GLU A 15 4.82 4.83 -13.21
C GLU A 15 6.14 5.33 -13.79
N PRO A 16 7.27 4.61 -13.56
CA PRO A 16 8.58 5.07 -14.02
C PRO A 16 8.75 4.90 -15.53
N ARG A 17 9.57 5.76 -16.12
CA ARG A 17 10.08 5.51 -17.45
C ARG A 17 11.20 4.49 -17.36
N VAL A 18 11.04 3.35 -18.03
CA VAL A 18 12.00 2.26 -18.05
C VAL A 18 12.81 2.33 -19.35
N PHE A 19 14.12 2.20 -19.25
CA PHE A 19 15.07 2.11 -20.36
C PHE A 19 15.63 0.69 -20.39
N GLY A 20 15.42 -0.02 -21.49
CA GLY A 20 15.88 -1.40 -21.67
C GLY A 20 16.82 -1.56 -22.86
N ASP A 21 17.80 -2.47 -22.74
CA ASP A 21 18.66 -2.93 -23.80
C ASP A 21 19.04 -4.41 -23.61
N ALA A 22 19.96 -4.96 -24.41
CA ALA A 22 20.39 -6.36 -24.32
C ALA A 22 21.04 -6.74 -22.97
N ARG A 23 21.42 -5.78 -22.13
CA ARG A 23 22.00 -5.98 -20.79
C ARG A 23 20.96 -6.02 -19.67
N GLY A 24 19.70 -5.61 -19.96
CA GLY A 24 18.63 -5.51 -18.96
C GLY A 24 17.92 -4.17 -19.01
N PHE A 25 17.56 -3.62 -17.86
CA PHE A 25 16.83 -2.35 -17.77
C PHE A 25 17.43 -1.41 -16.72
N PHE A 26 17.14 -0.13 -16.90
CA PHE A 26 17.41 0.92 -15.92
C PHE A 26 16.19 1.84 -15.81
N PHE A 27 15.87 2.26 -14.60
CA PHE A 27 14.90 3.33 -14.35
C PHE A 27 15.21 4.06 -13.04
N GLU A 28 14.84 5.33 -12.96
CA GLU A 28 14.82 6.06 -11.71
C GLU A 28 13.61 5.59 -10.89
N SER A 29 13.89 4.87 -9.80
CA SER A 29 12.82 4.32 -8.96
C SER A 29 12.26 5.33 -7.96
N PHE A 30 13.02 6.36 -7.59
CA PHE A 30 12.61 7.42 -6.69
C PHE A 30 13.42 8.69 -6.92
N SER A 31 12.73 9.82 -6.91
CA SER A 31 13.31 11.16 -6.86
C SER A 31 12.47 12.00 -5.91
N SER A 32 13.07 12.48 -4.81
CA SER A 32 12.32 13.26 -3.81
C SER A 32 11.74 14.55 -4.41
N LYS A 33 12.43 15.15 -5.38
CA LYS A 33 11.93 16.32 -6.10
C LYS A 33 10.64 16.00 -6.85
N VAL A 34 10.66 14.99 -7.72
CA VAL A 34 9.49 14.59 -8.52
C VAL A 34 8.34 14.13 -7.64
N PHE A 35 8.66 13.39 -6.57
CA PHE A 35 7.69 12.90 -5.62
C PHE A 35 6.99 14.06 -4.89
N ASN A 36 7.75 15.00 -4.31
CA ASN A 36 7.22 16.14 -3.57
C ASN A 36 6.39 17.08 -4.46
N GLU A 37 6.82 17.29 -5.72
CA GLU A 37 6.04 18.04 -6.71
C GLU A 37 4.68 17.36 -7.00
N ALA A 38 4.67 16.02 -7.15
CA ALA A 38 3.44 15.26 -7.42
C ALA A 38 2.47 15.24 -6.23
N VAL A 39 3.00 15.07 -5.02
CA VAL A 39 2.21 15.02 -3.76
C VAL A 39 1.79 16.42 -3.30
N GLY A 40 2.47 17.48 -3.78
CA GLY A 40 2.17 18.87 -3.43
C GLY A 40 2.64 19.30 -2.04
N ARG A 41 3.49 18.51 -1.39
CA ARG A 41 4.09 18.83 -0.08
C ARG A 41 5.49 18.21 0.06
N GLN A 42 6.25 18.70 1.02
CA GLN A 42 7.51 18.06 1.40
C GLN A 42 7.21 16.79 2.21
N VAL A 43 7.81 15.69 1.79
CA VAL A 43 7.72 14.38 2.44
C VAL A 43 9.12 13.83 2.62
N GLU A 44 9.45 13.41 3.83
CA GLU A 44 10.69 12.73 4.15
C GLU A 44 10.42 11.25 4.46
N PHE A 45 11.23 10.36 3.91
CA PHE A 45 11.19 8.94 4.21
C PHE A 45 12.34 8.59 5.15
N VAL A 46 12.01 7.97 6.27
CA VAL A 46 12.94 7.68 7.36
C VAL A 46 13.23 6.18 7.56
N GLN A 47 12.45 5.31 6.90
CA GLN A 47 12.55 3.86 7.06
C GLN A 47 12.22 3.16 5.75
N ASP A 48 13.03 2.16 5.38
CA ASP A 48 12.74 1.22 4.29
C ASP A 48 12.44 -0.17 4.87
N ASN A 49 11.47 -0.85 4.26
CA ASN A 49 11.08 -2.21 4.64
C ASN A 49 11.05 -3.12 3.41
N HIS A 50 11.35 -4.39 3.63
CA HIS A 50 11.33 -5.43 2.61
C HIS A 50 10.69 -6.70 3.16
N SER A 51 9.70 -7.24 2.46
CA SER A 51 9.05 -8.49 2.83
C SER A 51 8.98 -9.44 1.64
N GLN A 52 8.99 -10.76 1.95
CA GLN A 52 8.68 -11.81 0.99
C GLN A 52 7.35 -12.46 1.37
N SER A 53 6.55 -12.81 0.37
CA SER A 53 5.26 -13.48 0.53
C SER A 53 5.06 -14.52 -0.56
N GLN A 54 4.37 -15.61 -0.23
CA GLN A 54 3.88 -16.59 -1.19
C GLN A 54 2.50 -16.19 -1.71
N LYS A 55 2.08 -16.75 -2.84
CA LYS A 55 0.74 -16.57 -3.39
C LYS A 55 -0.34 -16.82 -2.33
N GLY A 56 -1.35 -15.97 -2.32
CA GLY A 56 -2.45 -16.04 -1.37
C GLY A 56 -2.17 -15.39 -0.01
N VAL A 57 -0.94 -14.98 0.29
CA VAL A 57 -0.68 -14.20 1.50
C VAL A 57 -1.31 -12.82 1.37
N LEU A 58 -2.16 -12.46 2.32
CA LEU A 58 -2.71 -11.12 2.48
C LEU A 58 -2.15 -10.50 3.76
N ARG A 59 -1.56 -9.31 3.61
CA ARG A 59 -1.08 -8.49 4.72
C ARG A 59 -1.88 -7.21 4.77
N GLY A 60 -2.56 -6.95 5.86
CA GLY A 60 -3.38 -5.74 6.02
C GLY A 60 -4.68 -5.99 6.77
N LEU A 61 -5.50 -4.97 6.93
CA LEU A 61 -5.20 -3.58 6.61
C LEU A 61 -4.51 -2.92 7.80
N HIS A 62 -3.31 -2.39 7.62
CA HIS A 62 -2.49 -1.86 8.71
C HIS A 62 -2.29 -0.35 8.61
N TYR A 63 -2.25 0.32 9.75
CA TYR A 63 -1.92 1.74 9.88
C TYR A 63 -1.34 2.05 11.26
N GLN A 64 -0.76 3.22 11.42
CA GLN A 64 -0.33 3.74 12.72
C GLN A 64 -1.07 5.05 12.99
N LEU A 65 -1.56 5.20 14.23
CA LEU A 65 -2.18 6.43 14.71
C LEU A 65 -1.15 7.52 15.04
N ASP A 66 -1.62 8.76 15.10
CA ASP A 66 -0.80 9.87 15.59
C ASP A 66 -0.25 9.60 17.00
N PRO A 67 0.95 10.09 17.32
CA PRO A 67 1.85 10.91 16.50
C PRO A 67 2.78 10.11 15.57
N HIS A 68 2.53 8.83 15.37
CA HIS A 68 3.39 7.92 14.62
C HIS A 68 2.79 7.52 13.25
N ALA A 69 1.83 8.32 12.75
CA ALA A 69 1.22 8.08 11.45
C ALA A 69 2.29 7.90 10.34
N GLN A 70 2.08 6.94 9.46
CA GLN A 70 2.99 6.61 8.37
C GLN A 70 2.33 6.77 7.01
N GLY A 71 2.89 7.62 6.16
CA GLY A 71 2.73 7.52 4.71
C GLY A 71 3.68 6.46 4.15
N LYS A 72 3.29 5.80 3.07
CA LYS A 72 4.05 4.69 2.48
C LYS A 72 4.15 4.86 0.96
N LEU A 73 5.36 4.70 0.41
CA LEU A 73 5.56 4.54 -1.03
C LEU A 73 5.99 3.09 -1.27
N VAL A 74 5.09 2.31 -1.87
CA VAL A 74 5.20 0.85 -1.97
C VAL A 74 5.41 0.40 -3.41
N ARG A 75 6.14 -0.72 -3.60
CA ARG A 75 6.31 -1.37 -4.91
C ARG A 75 6.61 -2.86 -4.78
N CYS A 76 6.26 -3.61 -5.82
CA CYS A 76 6.65 -5.00 -5.99
C CYS A 76 7.92 -5.08 -6.83
N VAL A 77 8.96 -5.79 -6.35
CA VAL A 77 10.24 -5.94 -7.06
C VAL A 77 10.43 -7.34 -7.64
N GLU A 78 9.63 -8.32 -7.20
CA GLU A 78 9.50 -9.66 -7.77
C GLU A 78 8.03 -10.11 -7.64
N GLY A 79 7.48 -10.68 -8.71
CA GLY A 79 6.09 -11.11 -8.77
C GLY A 79 5.10 -9.97 -8.91
N GLU A 80 3.90 -10.17 -8.38
CA GLU A 80 2.76 -9.27 -8.52
C GLU A 80 1.90 -9.27 -7.26
N VAL A 81 1.36 -8.11 -6.91
CA VAL A 81 0.40 -7.92 -5.82
C VAL A 81 -0.80 -7.09 -6.28
N PHE A 82 -1.94 -7.31 -5.64
CA PHE A 82 -3.02 -6.32 -5.60
C PHE A 82 -2.88 -5.53 -4.31
N ASP A 83 -2.58 -4.25 -4.44
CA ASP A 83 -2.30 -3.34 -3.32
C ASP A 83 -3.47 -2.39 -3.11
N VAL A 84 -3.87 -2.15 -1.86
CA VAL A 84 -5.08 -1.43 -1.50
C VAL A 84 -4.80 -0.36 -0.46
N ALA A 85 -5.32 0.84 -0.69
CA ALA A 85 -5.38 1.94 0.27
C ALA A 85 -6.83 2.27 0.61
N VAL A 86 -7.17 2.36 1.89
CA VAL A 86 -8.50 2.69 2.41
C VAL A 86 -8.42 4.00 3.19
N ASP A 87 -9.24 4.97 2.85
CA ASP A 87 -9.34 6.22 3.61
C ASP A 87 -10.04 5.97 4.95
N ILE A 88 -9.32 6.19 6.05
CA ILE A 88 -9.83 5.98 7.42
C ILE A 88 -9.89 7.28 8.23
N ARG A 89 -9.87 8.41 7.58
CA ARG A 89 -10.05 9.75 8.18
C ARG A 89 -11.54 10.06 8.31
N ARG A 90 -12.08 10.10 9.51
CA ARG A 90 -13.53 10.29 9.75
C ARG A 90 -14.10 11.56 9.15
N SER A 91 -13.31 12.64 9.06
CA SER A 91 -13.71 13.92 8.47
C SER A 91 -13.57 13.99 6.95
N SER A 92 -13.02 12.95 6.30
CA SER A 92 -12.79 12.93 4.86
C SER A 92 -14.08 12.66 4.07
N PRO A 93 -14.28 13.32 2.91
CA PRO A 93 -15.39 13.00 2.00
C PRO A 93 -15.28 11.60 1.38
N THR A 94 -14.10 10.99 1.45
CA THR A 94 -13.85 9.62 0.96
C THR A 94 -13.67 8.60 2.09
N PHE A 95 -14.11 8.93 3.31
CA PHE A 95 -14.07 8.01 4.44
C PHE A 95 -14.70 6.65 4.10
N GLY A 96 -14.00 5.56 4.41
CA GLY A 96 -14.42 4.19 4.11
C GLY A 96 -14.28 3.78 2.64
N LYS A 97 -13.91 4.71 1.73
CA LYS A 97 -13.62 4.38 0.34
C LYS A 97 -12.21 3.83 0.19
N TRP A 98 -12.04 3.02 -0.83
CA TRP A 98 -10.75 2.41 -1.13
C TRP A 98 -10.37 2.55 -2.61
N VAL A 99 -9.10 2.46 -2.89
CA VAL A 99 -8.54 2.31 -4.24
C VAL A 99 -7.57 1.14 -4.24
N GLY A 100 -7.53 0.40 -5.33
CA GLY A 100 -6.62 -0.72 -5.54
C GLY A 100 -5.81 -0.56 -6.82
N ALA A 101 -4.60 -1.12 -6.80
CA ALA A 101 -3.72 -1.16 -7.96
C ALA A 101 -2.95 -2.48 -8.02
N VAL A 102 -2.77 -2.99 -9.22
CA VAL A 102 -1.82 -4.07 -9.47
C VAL A 102 -0.42 -3.49 -9.58
N LEU A 103 0.47 -3.91 -8.66
CA LEU A 103 1.88 -3.57 -8.65
C LEU A 103 2.70 -4.83 -8.96
N SER A 104 3.62 -4.75 -9.90
CA SER A 104 4.44 -5.90 -10.29
C SER A 104 5.88 -5.51 -10.61
N ALA A 105 6.76 -6.53 -10.57
CA ALA A 105 8.12 -6.39 -11.08
C ALA A 105 8.17 -6.04 -12.57
N GLU A 106 7.11 -6.34 -13.33
CA GLU A 106 7.00 -6.04 -14.74
C GLU A 106 6.58 -4.59 -14.98
N ASN A 107 5.46 -4.15 -14.37
CA ASN A 107 4.93 -2.79 -14.58
C ASN A 107 5.70 -1.71 -13.82
N LYS A 108 6.48 -2.09 -12.79
CA LYS A 108 7.34 -1.23 -11.96
C LYS A 108 6.60 -0.05 -11.30
N ARG A 109 5.26 -0.13 -11.26
CA ARG A 109 4.42 0.88 -10.63
C ARG A 109 4.65 0.91 -9.13
N GLN A 110 4.49 2.10 -8.56
CA GLN A 110 4.53 2.33 -7.13
C GLN A 110 3.24 3.03 -6.71
N LEU A 111 2.75 2.70 -5.52
CA LEU A 111 1.57 3.36 -4.94
C LEU A 111 2.01 4.23 -3.77
N TRP A 112 1.62 5.52 -3.80
CA TRP A 112 1.70 6.41 -2.66
C TRP A 112 0.43 6.33 -1.85
N ILE A 113 0.56 5.99 -0.58
CA ILE A 113 -0.50 5.87 0.42
C ILE A 113 -0.16 6.85 1.53
N PRO A 114 -0.87 8.00 1.65
CA PRO A 114 -0.57 9.00 2.68
C PRO A 114 -0.92 8.52 4.09
N GLU A 115 -0.51 9.31 5.08
CA GLU A 115 -0.99 9.18 6.45
C GLU A 115 -2.54 9.33 6.48
N GLY A 116 -3.20 8.61 7.37
CA GLY A 116 -4.67 8.61 7.44
C GLY A 116 -5.33 7.54 6.57
N PHE A 117 -4.53 6.66 5.99
CA PHE A 117 -5.01 5.52 5.21
C PHE A 117 -4.60 4.19 5.86
N ALA A 118 -5.48 3.20 5.81
CA ALA A 118 -5.13 1.81 6.07
C ALA A 118 -4.62 1.17 4.77
N HIS A 119 -3.60 0.32 4.89
CA HIS A 119 -2.91 -0.29 3.77
C HIS A 119 -2.86 -1.80 3.88
N GLY A 120 -3.05 -2.49 2.77
CA GLY A 120 -2.87 -3.93 2.67
C GLY A 120 -2.61 -4.37 1.23
N PHE A 121 -2.09 -5.58 1.09
CA PHE A 121 -1.92 -6.19 -0.23
C PHE A 121 -2.15 -7.69 -0.21
N MET A 122 -2.52 -8.23 -1.36
CA MET A 122 -2.63 -9.66 -1.63
C MET A 122 -1.57 -10.08 -2.64
N ALA A 123 -0.79 -11.11 -2.32
CA ALA A 123 0.21 -11.68 -3.23
C ALA A 123 -0.47 -12.55 -4.30
N LEU A 124 -0.25 -12.22 -5.57
CA LEU A 124 -0.88 -12.88 -6.73
C LEU A 124 0.05 -13.89 -7.42
N SER A 125 1.38 -13.77 -7.22
CA SER A 125 2.40 -14.66 -7.78
C SER A 125 2.95 -15.63 -6.74
N ASP A 126 3.54 -16.75 -7.18
CA ASP A 126 4.10 -17.78 -6.31
C ASP A 126 5.14 -17.23 -5.33
N THR A 127 5.95 -16.29 -5.79
CA THR A 127 6.87 -15.51 -4.94
C THR A 127 6.67 -14.02 -5.21
N VAL A 128 6.55 -13.26 -4.14
CA VAL A 128 6.44 -11.79 -4.17
C VAL A 128 7.50 -11.21 -3.26
N GLN A 129 8.31 -10.29 -3.79
CA GLN A 129 9.19 -9.43 -3.02
C GLN A 129 8.63 -8.01 -3.03
N PHE A 130 8.29 -7.50 -1.86
CA PHE A 130 7.61 -6.22 -1.71
C PHE A 130 8.42 -5.28 -0.82
N VAL A 131 8.68 -4.08 -1.32
CA VAL A 131 9.49 -3.07 -0.64
C VAL A 131 8.70 -1.78 -0.50
N TYR A 132 8.92 -1.06 0.59
CA TYR A 132 8.30 0.24 0.78
C TYR A 132 9.11 1.18 1.66
N LYS A 133 8.99 2.47 1.37
CA LYS A 133 9.48 3.58 2.17
C LYS A 133 8.37 4.06 3.10
N ALA A 134 8.71 4.43 4.32
CA ALA A 134 7.78 4.96 5.31
C ALA A 134 8.22 6.34 5.81
N THR A 135 7.25 7.23 6.03
CA THR A 135 7.49 8.61 6.48
C THR A 135 7.73 8.74 7.98
N ASN A 136 7.51 7.67 8.72
CA ASN A 136 7.78 7.62 10.17
C ASN A 136 8.29 6.24 10.56
N TYR A 137 8.88 6.14 11.76
CA TYR A 137 9.38 4.88 12.30
C TYR A 137 8.26 3.95 12.73
N TYR A 138 8.54 2.66 12.73
CA TYR A 138 7.62 1.66 13.28
C TYR A 138 7.41 1.88 14.77
N ALA A 139 6.16 2.01 15.17
CA ALA A 139 5.72 2.26 16.53
C ALA A 139 4.60 1.27 16.92
N PRO A 140 4.94 0.10 17.51
CA PRO A 140 3.97 -0.96 17.80
C PRO A 140 2.80 -0.49 18.68
N GLN A 141 3.03 0.46 19.59
CA GLN A 141 1.97 1.03 20.44
C GLN A 141 0.89 1.80 19.65
N SER A 142 1.26 2.35 18.48
CA SER A 142 0.35 3.11 17.61
C SER A 142 -0.21 2.26 16.47
N GLU A 143 0.27 1.03 16.30
CA GLU A 143 -0.18 0.16 15.22
C GLU A 143 -1.60 -0.34 15.45
N ARG A 144 -2.42 -0.28 14.40
CA ARG A 144 -3.79 -0.77 14.37
C ARG A 144 -4.05 -1.54 13.08
N SER A 145 -5.13 -2.33 13.10
CA SER A 145 -5.53 -3.11 11.93
C SER A 145 -7.04 -3.11 11.78
N ILE A 146 -7.50 -3.06 10.55
CA ILE A 146 -8.89 -3.30 10.15
C ILE A 146 -8.95 -4.66 9.44
N ILE A 147 -10.04 -5.39 9.65
CA ILE A 147 -10.21 -6.70 9.02
C ILE A 147 -10.28 -6.56 7.49
N TRP A 148 -9.58 -7.44 6.80
CA TRP A 148 -9.39 -7.38 5.34
C TRP A 148 -10.68 -7.46 4.52
N ASN A 149 -11.69 -8.16 5.04
CA ASN A 149 -13.00 -8.38 4.41
C ASN A 149 -14.13 -7.58 5.09
N ASP A 150 -13.81 -6.40 5.61
CA ASP A 150 -14.81 -5.54 6.23
C ASP A 150 -15.96 -5.23 5.25
N PRO A 151 -17.23 -5.51 5.63
CA PRO A 151 -18.36 -5.37 4.72
C PRO A 151 -18.73 -3.91 4.41
N GLU A 152 -18.37 -2.94 5.27
CA GLU A 152 -18.60 -1.52 5.03
C GLU A 152 -17.60 -0.94 4.03
N ILE A 153 -16.35 -1.45 4.05
CA ILE A 153 -15.31 -1.08 3.07
C ILE A 153 -15.58 -1.78 1.74
N GLY A 154 -15.89 -3.07 1.77
CA GLY A 154 -16.25 -3.86 0.60
C GLY A 154 -15.14 -3.94 -0.44
N ILE A 155 -13.89 -4.23 -0.03
CA ILE A 155 -12.77 -4.39 -0.97
C ILE A 155 -13.04 -5.60 -1.87
N ASP A 156 -12.98 -5.39 -3.18
CA ASP A 156 -13.08 -6.45 -4.19
C ASP A 156 -11.71 -7.08 -4.45
N TRP A 157 -11.34 -8.01 -3.57
CA TRP A 157 -10.07 -8.73 -3.68
C TRP A 157 -10.08 -9.69 -4.87
N PRO A 158 -8.99 -9.76 -5.65
CA PRO A 158 -8.89 -10.70 -6.76
C PRO A 158 -9.08 -12.15 -6.35
N ALA A 159 -9.75 -12.93 -7.19
CA ALA A 159 -9.88 -14.36 -6.97
C ALA A 159 -8.53 -15.07 -7.15
N LEU A 160 -8.21 -15.97 -6.21
CA LEU A 160 -6.95 -16.71 -6.21
C LEU A 160 -7.04 -18.07 -6.93
N GLY A 161 -8.20 -18.41 -7.52
CA GLY A 161 -8.48 -19.75 -8.03
C GLY A 161 -8.48 -20.77 -6.90
N ASP A 162 -7.74 -21.85 -7.05
CA ASP A 162 -7.65 -22.94 -6.04
C ASP A 162 -6.66 -22.62 -4.89
N CYS A 163 -5.99 -21.45 -4.92
CA CYS A 163 -5.05 -21.07 -3.88
C CYS A 163 -5.80 -20.57 -2.64
N ALA A 164 -5.48 -21.14 -1.48
CA ALA A 164 -6.07 -20.68 -0.22
C ALA A 164 -5.48 -19.32 0.22
N LEU A 165 -6.35 -18.49 0.79
CA LEU A 165 -5.93 -17.23 1.44
C LEU A 165 -5.14 -17.54 2.72
N SER A 166 -4.00 -16.88 2.88
CA SER A 166 -3.13 -17.01 4.06
C SER A 166 -3.07 -15.69 4.82
N LEU A 167 -3.46 -15.73 6.08
CA LEU A 167 -3.54 -14.58 6.99
C LEU A 167 -2.75 -14.85 8.27
N SER A 168 -2.16 -13.82 8.84
CA SER A 168 -1.59 -13.89 10.19
C SER A 168 -2.72 -13.85 11.24
N GLU A 169 -2.45 -14.37 12.44
CA GLU A 169 -3.39 -14.28 13.58
C GLU A 169 -3.83 -12.83 13.85
N LYS A 170 -2.90 -11.88 13.75
CA LYS A 170 -3.18 -10.45 13.89
C LYS A 170 -4.21 -9.95 12.88
N ASN A 171 -4.14 -10.40 11.63
CA ASN A 171 -5.10 -10.02 10.59
C ASN A 171 -6.47 -10.67 10.79
N LEU A 172 -6.50 -11.88 11.36
CA LEU A 172 -7.75 -12.57 11.68
C LEU A 172 -8.49 -11.94 12.87
N GLN A 173 -7.75 -11.34 13.82
CA GLN A 173 -8.30 -10.72 15.03
C GLN A 173 -8.50 -9.20 14.89
N ALA A 174 -8.32 -8.64 13.70
CA ALA A 174 -8.47 -7.23 13.44
C ALA A 174 -9.93 -6.76 13.61
N HIS A 175 -10.11 -5.49 13.96
CA HIS A 175 -11.43 -4.89 14.16
C HIS A 175 -12.10 -4.53 12.83
N THR A 176 -13.42 -4.45 12.84
CA THR A 176 -14.16 -3.82 11.72
C THR A 176 -13.93 -2.32 11.70
N LEU A 177 -14.19 -1.68 10.55
CA LEU A 177 -14.11 -0.22 10.41
C LEU A 177 -14.91 0.52 11.49
N ALA A 178 -16.12 0.02 11.78
CA ALA A 178 -17.01 0.59 12.79
C ALA A 178 -16.43 0.57 14.22
N ASN A 179 -15.60 -0.43 14.54
CA ASN A 179 -15.03 -0.65 15.88
C ASN A 179 -13.55 -0.27 15.99
N ALA A 180 -12.92 0.11 14.89
CA ALA A 180 -11.51 0.47 14.87
C ALA A 180 -11.27 1.87 15.44
N GLU A 181 -10.10 2.05 16.08
CA GLU A 181 -9.60 3.37 16.45
C GLU A 181 -9.04 4.05 15.21
N LEU A 182 -9.65 5.16 14.80
CA LEU A 182 -9.38 5.83 13.53
C LEU A 182 -8.91 7.27 13.71
N TYR A 183 -8.43 7.84 12.63
CA TYR A 183 -8.14 9.27 12.54
C TYR A 183 -9.43 10.09 12.65
N LYS A 184 -9.33 11.24 13.33
CA LYS A 184 -10.43 12.18 13.54
C LYS A 184 -10.78 12.95 12.28
#